data_e37ddaea0d701d3ac776c9b5c891a508
#
_entry.id   e37ddaea0d701d3ac776c9b5c891a508
#
_cell.length_a   1.000
_cell.length_b   1.000
_cell.length_c   1.000
_cell.angle_alpha   90.00
_cell.angle_beta   90.00
_cell.angle_gamma   90.00
#
_symmetry.space_group_name_H-M   'P 1'
#
loop_
_entity.id
_entity.type
_entity.pdbx_description
1 polymer ?
#
loop_
_entity_poly.entity_id
_entity_poly.type
_entity_poly.pdbx_seq_one_letter_code
_entity_poly.pdbx_strand_id
1 'polypeptide(L)'
;MARERLGKALFDLNLMRVIAGEFRSRVLKTLPGLEVRPTPDRMREALFSILDPRIRGSVFVDLYAGTGAVGIEALSRGAERAIFVENNSEALEVIRVNLKSLGLEGRGRVWQGRAAHVISKIGSVDIVFLDPPYPLESEYEKALMALADDPPGLAIAQHASRFALAESYGVLKRGRVLKQGENSLSFFG
;
A
#
# COMPACT_ATOMS: atom_id res chain seq x y z
N MET A 1 -36.66 14.18 -2.12
CA MET A 1 -35.69 14.84 -1.21
C MET A 1 -35.04 13.88 -0.19
N ALA A 2 -35.75 13.09 0.61
CA ALA A 2 -35.13 12.15 1.57
C ALA A 2 -34.41 10.96 0.90
N ARG A 3 -34.99 10.37 -0.18
CA ARG A 3 -34.35 9.27 -0.95
C ARG A 3 -33.11 9.69 -1.71
N GLU A 4 -33.04 10.90 -2.22
CA GLU A 4 -31.83 11.44 -2.87
C GLU A 4 -30.69 11.69 -1.88
N ARG A 5 -31.00 12.14 -0.67
CA ARG A 5 -30.00 12.32 0.40
C ARG A 5 -29.46 10.98 0.91
N LEU A 6 -30.31 9.92 1.00
CA LEU A 6 -29.85 8.57 1.34
C LEU A 6 -28.97 7.96 0.22
N GLY A 7 -29.38 8.12 -1.04
CA GLY A 7 -28.58 7.65 -2.17
C GLY A 7 -27.21 8.33 -2.23
N LYS A 8 -27.15 9.64 -1.99
CA LYS A 8 -25.88 10.39 -1.98
C LYS A 8 -25.00 10.02 -0.78
N ALA A 9 -25.59 9.78 0.41
CA ALA A 9 -24.87 9.33 1.60
C ALA A 9 -24.35 7.90 1.45
N LEU A 10 -25.08 6.99 0.80
CA LEU A 10 -24.63 5.63 0.50
C LEU A 10 -23.56 5.60 -0.60
N PHE A 11 -23.61 6.53 -1.57
CA PHE A 11 -22.60 6.68 -2.61
C PHE A 11 -21.28 7.25 -2.03
N ASP A 12 -21.37 8.12 -1.02
CA ASP A 12 -20.20 8.69 -0.33
C ASP A 12 -19.46 7.69 0.57
N LEU A 13 -20.10 6.60 0.99
CA LEU A 13 -19.49 5.57 1.85
C LEU A 13 -18.52 4.63 1.11
N ASN A 14 -18.52 4.66 -0.24
CA ASN A 14 -17.70 3.77 -1.07
C ASN A 14 -16.55 4.48 -1.79
N LEU A 15 -16.30 5.76 -1.52
CA LEU A 15 -15.23 6.50 -2.18
C LEU A 15 -13.89 6.27 -1.46
N MET A 16 -12.89 5.76 -2.20
CA MET A 16 -11.52 5.70 -1.71
C MET A 16 -11.02 7.10 -1.38
N ARG A 17 -10.57 7.33 -0.14
CA ARG A 17 -10.09 8.64 0.32
C ARG A 17 -8.75 8.51 1.03
N VAL A 18 -8.00 9.60 1.04
CA VAL A 18 -6.86 9.77 1.94
C VAL A 18 -7.38 9.95 3.37
N ILE A 19 -6.85 9.16 4.32
CA ILE A 19 -7.36 9.07 5.69
C ILE A 19 -6.84 10.24 6.54
N ALA A 20 -5.54 10.53 6.45
CA ALA A 20 -4.89 11.53 7.28
C ALA A 20 -3.77 12.27 6.56
N GLY A 21 -3.18 13.25 7.23
CA GLY A 21 -2.07 14.04 6.71
C GLY A 21 -2.51 15.22 5.84
N GLU A 22 -1.58 15.67 4.99
CA GLU A 22 -1.71 16.88 4.15
C GLU A 22 -2.93 16.84 3.21
N PHE A 23 -3.24 15.65 2.68
CA PHE A 23 -4.31 15.45 1.70
C PHE A 23 -5.56 14.79 2.30
N ARG A 24 -5.74 14.85 3.62
CA ARG A 24 -6.89 14.23 4.30
C ARG A 24 -8.22 14.52 3.59
N SER A 25 -9.06 13.50 3.49
CA SER A 25 -10.39 13.51 2.86
C SER A 25 -10.42 13.72 1.34
N ARG A 26 -9.26 13.87 0.68
CA ARG A 26 -9.22 13.94 -0.79
C ARG A 26 -9.60 12.59 -1.37
N VAL A 27 -10.52 12.64 -2.34
CA VAL A 27 -11.02 11.46 -3.05
C VAL A 27 -9.99 11.00 -4.07
N LEU A 28 -9.72 9.70 -4.10
CA LEU A 28 -8.85 9.05 -5.08
C LEU A 28 -9.71 8.35 -6.13
N LYS A 29 -9.27 8.40 -7.38
CA LYS A 29 -9.85 7.57 -8.44
C LYS A 29 -9.56 6.10 -8.18
N THR A 30 -10.53 5.25 -8.53
CA THR A 30 -10.43 3.79 -8.46
C THR A 30 -10.68 3.20 -9.85
N LEU A 31 -10.33 1.93 -10.05
CA LEU A 31 -10.69 1.19 -11.25
C LEU A 31 -12.12 0.67 -11.14
N PRO A 32 -12.91 0.71 -12.23
CA PRO A 32 -14.20 0.02 -12.29
C PRO A 32 -14.00 -1.48 -12.00
N GLY A 33 -14.83 -2.06 -11.13
CA GLY A 33 -14.73 -3.47 -10.72
C GLY A 33 -13.72 -3.78 -9.62
N LEU A 34 -12.82 -2.86 -9.27
CA LEU A 34 -12.04 -2.88 -8.03
C LEU A 34 -12.79 -2.13 -6.91
N GLU A 35 -14.10 -1.98 -7.08
CA GLU A 35 -14.93 -1.36 -6.07
C GLU A 35 -14.88 -2.19 -4.79
N VAL A 36 -14.10 -1.64 -3.88
CA VAL A 36 -14.24 -1.77 -2.43
C VAL A 36 -14.20 -3.19 -1.86
N ARG A 37 -13.00 -3.64 -1.58
CA ARG A 37 -12.85 -4.44 -0.37
C ARG A 37 -12.94 -3.50 0.84
N PRO A 38 -13.84 -3.74 1.80
CA PRO A 38 -13.99 -2.88 3.00
C PRO A 38 -12.81 -2.93 3.97
N THR A 39 -11.75 -3.66 3.66
CA THR A 39 -10.50 -3.64 4.44
C THR A 39 -9.78 -2.30 4.40
N PRO A 40 -10.04 -1.46 3.46
CA PRO A 40 -9.11 -0.43 3.09
C PRO A 40 -8.85 0.52 4.24
N ASP A 41 -9.87 1.14 4.78
CA ASP A 41 -9.62 2.29 5.65
C ASP A 41 -9.11 1.89 7.05
N ARG A 42 -9.74 0.92 7.71
CA ARG A 42 -9.33 0.50 9.06
C ARG A 42 -7.94 -0.15 9.07
N MET A 43 -7.64 -1.02 8.09
CA MET A 43 -6.33 -1.67 8.03
C MET A 43 -5.25 -0.66 7.65
N ARG A 44 -5.54 0.24 6.70
CA ARG A 44 -4.65 1.33 6.32
C ARG A 44 -4.42 2.30 7.49
N GLU A 45 -5.45 2.63 8.24
CA GLU A 45 -5.33 3.43 9.46
C GLU A 45 -4.45 2.73 10.52
N ALA A 46 -4.67 1.45 10.77
CA ALA A 46 -3.88 0.65 11.69
C ALA A 46 -2.41 0.54 11.24
N LEU A 47 -2.16 0.30 9.95
CA LEU A 47 -0.83 0.30 9.36
C LEU A 47 -0.10 1.62 9.66
N PHE A 48 -0.69 2.74 9.29
CA PHE A 48 -0.05 4.04 9.43
C PHE A 48 0.02 4.52 10.89
N SER A 49 -0.85 4.07 11.78
CA SER A 49 -0.70 4.31 13.23
C SER A 49 0.56 3.66 13.79
N ILE A 50 0.95 2.49 13.26
CA ILE A 50 2.20 1.81 13.63
C ILE A 50 3.41 2.50 12.99
N LEU A 51 3.26 2.98 11.75
CA LEU A 51 4.33 3.63 11.00
C LEU A 51 4.59 5.08 11.39
N ASP A 52 3.66 5.72 12.13
CA ASP A 52 3.70 7.15 12.42
C ASP A 52 5.10 7.68 12.85
N PRO A 53 5.85 7.01 13.73
CA PRO A 53 7.19 7.45 14.11
C PRO A 53 8.24 7.34 13.00
N ARG A 54 7.98 6.54 11.95
CA ARG A 54 8.97 6.19 10.91
C ARG A 54 8.63 6.75 9.53
N ILE A 55 7.39 7.19 9.32
CA ILE A 55 6.91 7.56 7.98
C ILE A 55 7.45 8.91 7.51
N ARG A 56 7.65 9.86 8.43
CA ARG A 56 8.09 11.21 8.08
C ARG A 56 9.53 11.20 7.55
N GLY A 57 9.70 11.74 6.34
CA GLY A 57 10.99 11.79 5.66
C GLY A 57 11.44 10.46 5.04
N SER A 58 10.65 9.38 5.15
CA SER A 58 11.02 8.07 4.61
C SER A 58 10.83 7.95 3.09
N VAL A 59 11.57 7.03 2.49
CA VAL A 59 11.31 6.49 1.15
C VAL A 59 10.42 5.26 1.31
N PHE A 60 9.16 5.38 0.88
CA PHE A 60 8.15 4.33 0.97
C PHE A 60 7.97 3.61 -0.36
N VAL A 61 7.90 2.29 -0.37
CA VAL A 61 7.64 1.47 -1.56
C VAL A 61 6.35 0.69 -1.40
N ASP A 62 5.44 0.82 -2.36
CA ASP A 62 4.21 0.04 -2.50
C ASP A 62 4.38 -0.94 -3.65
N LEU A 63 4.65 -2.22 -3.34
CA LEU A 63 5.06 -3.23 -4.34
C LEU A 63 3.89 -3.81 -5.16
N TYR A 64 2.66 -3.61 -4.72
CA TYR A 64 1.44 -4.04 -5.42
C TYR A 64 0.43 -2.90 -5.33
N ALA A 65 0.78 -1.77 -5.94
CA ALA A 65 0.20 -0.48 -5.63
C ALA A 65 -1.29 -0.31 -6.00
N GLY A 66 -1.82 -1.12 -6.94
CA GLY A 66 -3.21 -1.02 -7.37
C GLY A 66 -3.58 0.42 -7.78
N THR A 67 -4.42 1.08 -7.02
CA THR A 67 -4.82 2.49 -7.25
C THR A 67 -3.88 3.51 -6.61
N GLY A 68 -2.84 3.06 -5.91
CA GLY A 68 -1.85 3.89 -5.22
C GLY A 68 -2.29 4.40 -3.85
N ALA A 69 -3.38 3.89 -3.29
CA ALA A 69 -3.95 4.43 -2.06
C ALA A 69 -3.01 4.36 -0.85
N VAL A 70 -2.21 3.29 -0.71
CA VAL A 70 -1.28 3.13 0.41
C VAL A 70 -0.08 4.05 0.26
N GLY A 71 0.56 4.07 -0.92
CA GLY A 71 1.68 4.96 -1.18
C GLY A 71 1.30 6.46 -1.13
N ILE A 72 0.08 6.83 -1.58
CA ILE A 72 -0.44 8.21 -1.46
C ILE A 72 -0.70 8.57 0.01
N GLU A 73 -1.22 7.63 0.81
CA GLU A 73 -1.38 7.83 2.25
C GLU A 73 -0.02 8.08 2.93
N ALA A 74 1.02 7.33 2.53
CA ALA A 74 2.39 7.54 3.01
C ALA A 74 2.88 8.96 2.70
N LEU A 75 2.72 9.41 1.45
CA LEU A 75 3.06 10.78 1.04
C LEU A 75 2.29 11.83 1.83
N SER A 76 0.99 11.61 2.05
CA SER A 76 0.12 12.51 2.82
C SER A 76 0.56 12.64 4.28
N ARG A 77 1.12 11.59 4.85
CA ARG A 77 1.63 11.56 6.25
C ARG A 77 3.09 11.99 6.38
N GLY A 78 3.70 12.41 5.29
CA GLY A 78 5.01 13.04 5.29
C GLY A 78 6.17 12.15 4.86
N ALA A 79 5.94 11.00 4.21
CA ALA A 79 7.01 10.31 3.49
C ALA A 79 7.66 11.29 2.50
N GLU A 80 8.96 11.26 2.35
CA GLU A 80 9.68 12.12 1.40
C GLU A 80 9.31 11.75 -0.03
N ARG A 81 9.34 10.46 -0.33
CA ARG A 81 9.03 9.89 -1.64
C ARG A 81 8.24 8.59 -1.50
N ALA A 82 7.42 8.29 -2.51
CA ALA A 82 6.80 6.98 -2.66
C ALA A 82 7.09 6.39 -4.03
N ILE A 83 7.42 5.09 -4.06
CA ILE A 83 7.60 4.30 -5.27
C ILE A 83 6.42 3.35 -5.38
N PHE A 84 5.70 3.41 -6.49
CA PHE A 84 4.53 2.60 -6.78
C PHE A 84 4.92 1.56 -7.83
N VAL A 85 4.90 0.29 -7.47
CA VAL A 85 5.15 -0.82 -8.37
C VAL A 85 3.84 -1.51 -8.70
N GLU A 86 3.50 -1.57 -9.97
CA GLU A 86 2.25 -2.17 -10.45
C GLU A 86 2.47 -2.80 -11.83
N ASN A 87 1.81 -3.90 -12.10
CA ASN A 87 1.92 -4.60 -13.38
C ASN A 87 0.75 -4.28 -14.35
N ASN A 88 -0.40 -3.89 -13.81
CA ASN A 88 -1.59 -3.55 -14.59
C ASN A 88 -1.48 -2.13 -15.14
N SER A 89 -1.57 -1.97 -16.48
CA SER A 89 -1.43 -0.68 -17.14
C SER A 89 -2.54 0.32 -16.79
N GLU A 90 -3.77 -0.15 -16.58
CA GLU A 90 -4.90 0.70 -16.19
C GLU A 90 -4.74 1.22 -14.76
N ALA A 91 -4.26 0.36 -13.84
CA ALA A 91 -3.94 0.76 -12.48
C ALA A 91 -2.81 1.80 -12.45
N LEU A 92 -1.77 1.62 -13.26
CA LEU A 92 -0.68 2.59 -13.39
C LEU A 92 -1.19 3.97 -13.83
N GLU A 93 -2.14 4.01 -14.76
CA GLU A 93 -2.73 5.27 -15.19
C GLU A 93 -3.57 5.92 -14.07
N VAL A 94 -4.31 5.12 -13.31
CA VAL A 94 -5.04 5.61 -12.15
C VAL A 94 -4.09 6.20 -11.10
N ILE A 95 -2.96 5.55 -10.81
CA ILE A 95 -1.93 6.09 -9.90
C ILE A 95 -1.44 7.46 -10.40
N ARG A 96 -1.09 7.57 -11.69
CA ARG A 96 -0.61 8.84 -12.28
C ARG A 96 -1.65 9.96 -12.17
N VAL A 97 -2.91 9.64 -12.46
CA VAL A 97 -4.02 10.59 -12.32
C VAL A 97 -4.19 11.02 -10.87
N ASN A 98 -4.12 10.10 -9.90
CA ASN A 98 -4.21 10.41 -8.49
C ASN A 98 -3.05 11.31 -8.03
N LEU A 99 -1.81 10.97 -8.39
CA LEU A 99 -0.63 11.79 -8.07
C LEU A 99 -0.76 13.19 -8.64
N LYS A 100 -1.15 13.31 -9.90
CA LYS A 100 -1.36 14.61 -10.57
C LYS A 100 -2.44 15.44 -9.89
N SER A 101 -3.57 14.82 -9.52
CA SER A 101 -4.68 15.52 -8.87
C SER A 101 -4.33 16.12 -7.51
N LEU A 102 -3.27 15.59 -6.89
CA LEU A 102 -2.75 16.03 -5.59
C LEU A 102 -1.46 16.85 -5.69
N GLY A 103 -0.92 17.05 -6.90
CA GLY A 103 0.37 17.75 -7.10
C GLY A 103 1.58 16.96 -6.57
N LEU A 104 1.49 15.63 -6.58
CA LEU A 104 2.49 14.73 -6.01
C LEU A 104 3.43 14.09 -7.04
N GLU A 105 3.41 14.54 -8.31
CA GLU A 105 4.23 13.96 -9.38
C GLU A 105 5.74 14.02 -9.07
N GLY A 106 6.19 15.05 -8.37
CA GLY A 106 7.59 15.19 -7.95
C GLY A 106 8.02 14.28 -6.81
N ARG A 107 7.06 13.72 -6.04
CA ARG A 107 7.31 12.85 -4.87
C ARG A 107 6.91 11.40 -5.12
N GLY A 108 6.08 11.12 -6.14
CA GLY A 108 5.60 9.80 -6.51
C GLY A 108 6.29 9.28 -7.77
N ARG A 109 6.96 8.13 -7.68
CA ARG A 109 7.58 7.45 -8.83
C ARG A 109 6.79 6.19 -9.16
N VAL A 110 6.33 6.07 -10.40
CA VAL A 110 5.54 4.92 -10.86
C VAL A 110 6.40 4.00 -11.72
N TRP A 111 6.47 2.72 -11.35
CA TRP A 111 7.22 1.69 -12.06
C TRP A 111 6.30 0.58 -12.52
N GLN A 112 6.37 0.28 -13.82
CA GLN A 112 5.67 -0.87 -14.37
C GLN A 112 6.54 -2.11 -14.25
N GLY A 113 5.99 -3.16 -13.64
CA GLY A 113 6.68 -4.46 -13.54
C GLY A 113 6.18 -5.33 -12.43
N ARG A 114 6.72 -6.55 -12.39
CA ARG A 114 6.48 -7.49 -11.28
C ARG A 114 7.38 -7.12 -10.11
N ALA A 115 6.85 -7.17 -8.90
CA ALA A 115 7.53 -6.79 -7.66
C ALA A 115 8.94 -7.39 -7.55
N ALA A 116 9.08 -8.71 -7.67
CA ALA A 116 10.36 -9.40 -7.54
C ALA A 116 11.45 -8.93 -8.55
N HIS A 117 11.05 -8.43 -9.74
CA HIS A 117 12.00 -7.92 -10.74
C HIS A 117 12.37 -6.45 -10.54
N VAL A 118 11.52 -5.71 -9.84
CA VAL A 118 11.72 -4.27 -9.61
C VAL A 118 12.53 -4.03 -8.33
N ILE A 119 12.37 -4.89 -7.32
CA ILE A 119 13.05 -4.78 -6.03
C ILE A 119 14.54 -4.53 -6.19
N SER A 120 15.25 -5.34 -6.98
CA SER A 120 16.70 -5.21 -7.20
C SER A 120 17.15 -3.90 -7.88
N LYS A 121 16.21 -3.11 -8.39
CA LYS A 121 16.46 -1.85 -9.10
C LYS A 121 16.08 -0.61 -8.31
N ILE A 122 15.35 -0.77 -7.21
CA ILE A 122 14.83 0.35 -6.42
C ILE A 122 15.94 1.00 -5.59
N GLY A 123 16.94 0.22 -5.17
CA GLY A 123 17.99 0.65 -4.25
C GLY A 123 17.52 0.69 -2.80
N SER A 124 18.34 1.27 -1.94
CA SER A 124 18.07 1.33 -0.51
C SER A 124 16.81 2.17 -0.19
N VAL A 125 15.91 1.64 0.62
CA VAL A 125 14.63 2.25 0.99
C VAL A 125 14.32 1.99 2.46
N ASP A 126 13.46 2.83 3.04
CA ASP A 126 13.16 2.74 4.47
C ASP A 126 12.03 1.76 4.76
N ILE A 127 10.95 1.82 3.98
CA ILE A 127 9.74 1.04 4.23
C ILE A 127 9.24 0.42 2.92
N VAL A 128 8.98 -0.88 2.95
CA VAL A 128 8.36 -1.62 1.83
C VAL A 128 7.05 -2.23 2.28
N PHE A 129 5.98 -2.00 1.55
CA PHE A 129 4.66 -2.59 1.75
C PHE A 129 4.32 -3.56 0.61
N LEU A 130 3.74 -4.71 0.98
CA LEU A 130 3.34 -5.79 0.05
C LEU A 130 1.89 -6.20 0.33
N ASP A 131 1.04 -6.13 -0.67
CA ASP A 131 -0.33 -6.67 -0.65
C ASP A 131 -0.63 -7.35 -2.01
N PRO A 132 0.03 -8.47 -2.32
CA PRO A 132 -0.19 -9.17 -3.58
C PRO A 132 -1.63 -9.65 -3.71
N PRO A 133 -2.20 -9.65 -4.94
CA PRO A 133 -3.57 -10.08 -5.18
C PRO A 133 -3.75 -11.58 -4.85
N TYR A 134 -4.92 -11.94 -4.28
CA TYR A 134 -5.30 -13.33 -4.10
C TYR A 134 -5.53 -14.01 -5.47
N PRO A 135 -5.11 -15.26 -5.70
CA PRO A 135 -4.57 -16.26 -4.78
C PRO A 135 -3.03 -16.43 -4.87
N LEU A 136 -2.25 -15.38 -5.08
CA LEU A 136 -0.82 -15.47 -5.38
C LEU A 136 0.03 -15.53 -4.09
N GLU A 137 -0.20 -16.52 -3.24
CA GLU A 137 0.56 -16.74 -1.99
C GLU A 137 2.07 -16.87 -2.22
N SER A 138 2.50 -17.44 -3.36
CA SER A 138 3.91 -17.55 -3.73
C SER A 138 4.61 -16.18 -3.97
N GLU A 139 3.85 -15.12 -4.20
CA GLU A 139 4.43 -13.79 -4.41
C GLU A 139 5.00 -13.20 -3.11
N TYR A 140 4.44 -13.58 -1.94
CA TYR A 140 5.02 -13.15 -0.64
C TYR A 140 6.44 -13.68 -0.48
N GLU A 141 6.64 -14.99 -0.71
CA GLU A 141 7.95 -15.62 -0.59
C GLU A 141 8.95 -15.01 -1.56
N LYS A 142 8.58 -14.89 -2.85
CA LYS A 142 9.44 -14.30 -3.88
C LYS A 142 9.85 -12.86 -3.55
N ALA A 143 8.89 -12.03 -3.14
CA ALA A 143 9.16 -10.63 -2.83
C ALA A 143 9.98 -10.47 -1.55
N LEU A 144 9.66 -11.21 -0.47
CA LEU A 144 10.39 -11.14 0.79
C LEU A 144 11.79 -11.73 0.67
N MET A 145 11.99 -12.80 -0.10
CA MET A 145 13.34 -13.32 -0.40
C MET A 145 14.16 -12.35 -1.22
N ALA A 146 13.57 -11.70 -2.24
CA ALA A 146 14.25 -10.69 -3.02
C ALA A 146 14.61 -9.43 -2.20
N LEU A 147 13.79 -9.06 -1.21
CA LEU A 147 14.08 -7.98 -0.27
C LEU A 147 15.20 -8.35 0.73
N ALA A 148 15.39 -9.64 1.00
CA ALA A 148 16.42 -10.08 1.92
C ALA A 148 17.85 -9.91 1.38
N ASP A 149 18.02 -9.74 0.07
CA ASP A 149 19.32 -9.48 -0.57
C ASP A 149 19.80 -8.03 -0.34
N ASP A 150 18.87 -7.08 -0.25
CA ASP A 150 19.13 -5.67 0.12
C ASP A 150 17.97 -5.21 1.01
N PRO A 151 18.00 -5.52 2.32
CA PRO A 151 16.86 -5.39 3.20
C PRO A 151 16.51 -3.92 3.48
N PRO A 152 15.20 -3.57 3.40
CA PRO A 152 14.73 -2.26 3.81
C PRO A 152 14.80 -2.11 5.34
N GLY A 153 14.67 -0.89 5.82
CA GLY A 153 14.52 -0.64 7.26
C GLY A 153 13.31 -1.35 7.88
N LEU A 154 12.25 -1.60 7.07
CA LEU A 154 11.06 -2.36 7.47
C LEU A 154 10.33 -2.89 6.23
N ALA A 155 10.05 -4.20 6.18
CA ALA A 155 9.12 -4.79 5.21
C ALA A 155 7.80 -5.17 5.90
N ILE A 156 6.67 -4.89 5.26
CA ILE A 156 5.33 -5.12 5.82
C ILE A 156 4.49 -5.86 4.78
N ALA A 157 4.03 -7.05 5.15
CA ALA A 157 3.14 -7.84 4.31
C ALA A 157 1.71 -7.81 4.86
N GLN A 158 0.75 -7.36 4.05
CA GLN A 158 -0.66 -7.54 4.30
C GLN A 158 -1.10 -8.89 3.70
N HIS A 159 -1.77 -9.71 4.49
CA HIS A 159 -2.20 -11.05 4.05
C HIS A 159 -3.46 -11.50 4.77
N ALA A 160 -4.14 -12.53 4.25
CA ALA A 160 -5.25 -13.16 4.98
C ALA A 160 -4.77 -13.73 6.31
N SER A 161 -5.54 -13.55 7.39
CA SER A 161 -5.18 -14.05 8.73
C SER A 161 -5.07 -15.58 8.79
N ARG A 162 -5.72 -16.29 7.85
CA ARG A 162 -5.61 -17.75 7.70
C ARG A 162 -4.33 -18.21 6.99
N PHE A 163 -3.66 -17.31 6.28
CA PHE A 163 -2.40 -17.58 5.58
C PHE A 163 -1.23 -17.25 6.51
N ALA A 164 -0.42 -18.25 6.86
CA ALA A 164 0.73 -18.08 7.72
C ALA A 164 1.98 -17.82 6.88
N LEU A 165 2.55 -16.62 7.01
CA LEU A 165 3.88 -16.33 6.49
C LEU A 165 4.94 -17.02 7.36
N ALA A 166 6.10 -17.34 6.79
CA ALA A 166 7.23 -17.87 7.55
C ALA A 166 7.75 -16.87 8.60
N GLU A 167 8.48 -17.37 9.58
CA GLU A 167 9.08 -16.52 10.63
C GLU A 167 10.28 -15.72 10.11
N SER A 168 10.88 -16.18 9.01
CA SER A 168 12.01 -15.49 8.37
C SER A 168 12.05 -15.73 6.88
N TYR A 169 12.62 -14.78 6.16
CA TYR A 169 12.96 -14.84 4.74
C TYR A 169 14.38 -14.30 4.58
N GLY A 170 15.37 -15.18 4.40
CA GLY A 170 16.77 -14.80 4.45
C GLY A 170 17.12 -14.11 5.77
N VAL A 171 17.62 -12.87 5.70
CA VAL A 171 17.97 -12.05 6.88
C VAL A 171 16.78 -11.37 7.53
N LEU A 172 15.66 -11.24 6.81
CA LEU A 172 14.43 -10.61 7.33
C LEU A 172 13.76 -11.53 8.35
N LYS A 173 13.54 -11.03 9.56
CA LYS A 173 12.87 -11.75 10.66
C LYS A 173 11.52 -11.11 10.97
N ARG A 174 10.48 -11.94 11.13
CA ARG A 174 9.16 -11.48 11.52
C ARG A 174 9.15 -11.11 13.01
N GLY A 175 9.00 -9.81 13.29
CA GLY A 175 8.91 -9.31 14.66
C GLY A 175 7.46 -9.23 15.16
N ARG A 176 6.65 -8.43 14.49
CA ARG A 176 5.27 -8.13 14.91
C ARG A 176 4.25 -8.68 13.92
N VAL A 177 3.10 -9.13 14.42
CA VAL A 177 1.89 -9.40 13.62
C VAL A 177 0.73 -8.65 14.23
N LEU A 178 0.01 -7.86 13.40
CA LEU A 178 -1.26 -7.24 13.76
C LEU A 178 -2.38 -7.99 13.02
N LYS A 179 -3.34 -8.53 13.75
CA LYS A 179 -4.55 -9.15 13.18
C LYS A 179 -5.73 -8.21 13.30
N GLN A 180 -6.46 -8.06 12.20
CA GLN A 180 -7.68 -7.26 12.16
C GLN A 180 -8.74 -7.94 11.28
N GLY A 181 -9.66 -8.66 11.90
CA GLY A 181 -10.63 -9.50 11.23
C GLY A 181 -9.96 -10.61 10.41
N GLU A 182 -10.30 -10.69 9.14
CA GLU A 182 -9.75 -11.69 8.21
C GLU A 182 -8.38 -11.31 7.62
N ASN A 183 -7.85 -10.16 7.97
CA ASN A 183 -6.57 -9.68 7.45
C ASN A 183 -5.54 -9.49 8.58
N SER A 184 -4.28 -9.63 8.19
CA SER A 184 -3.12 -9.43 9.07
C SER A 184 -2.07 -8.57 8.40
N LEU A 185 -1.29 -7.84 9.21
CA LEU A 185 -0.04 -7.20 8.83
C LEU A 185 1.09 -7.91 9.54
N SER A 186 2.03 -8.47 8.79
CA SER A 186 3.27 -9.04 9.32
C SER A 186 4.43 -8.10 9.03
N PHE A 187 5.21 -7.77 10.05
CA PHE A 187 6.33 -6.82 10.00
C PHE A 187 7.64 -7.59 10.09
N PHE A 188 8.55 -7.31 9.16
CA PHE A 188 9.86 -7.95 9.03
C PHE A 188 10.97 -6.89 9.05
N GLY A 189 12.05 -7.16 9.79
CA GLY A 189 13.25 -6.34 9.86
C GLY A 189 14.48 -7.14 10.23
#